data_44444535985189f9f8af3afe3b2e8001
#
_entry.id   44444535985189f9f8af3afe3b2e8001
#
_cell.length_a   1.000
_cell.length_b   1.000
_cell.length_c   1.000
_cell.angle_alpha   90.00
_cell.angle_beta   90.00
_cell.angle_gamma   90.00
#
_symmetry.space_group_name_H-M   'P 1'
#
loop_
_entity.id
_entity.type
_entity.pdbx_description
1 polymer ?
#
loop_
_entity_poly.entity_id
_entity_poly.type
_entity_poly.pdbx_seq_one_letter_code
_entity_poly.pdbx_strand_id
1 'polypeptide(L)'
;MNIAGKYNNYDPHPKKVIPGFEDQAWEGVPAVKAELIRRAEDILSREKRAVLCLDFYPGVAKEELMELALSLNPAKIMDMEDYAKSEEVLNREFHDFITEDRVFGVICHKKLADFFDAAKLEAAAAELEAQKEGLVVIAGV
;
A
#
# COMPACT_ATOMS: atom_id res chain seq x y z
N MET A 1 41.69 20.67 -11.49
CA MET A 1 41.72 19.26 -11.11
C MET A 1 40.40 18.96 -10.39
N ASN A 2 39.48 18.26 -11.03
CA ASN A 2 38.14 18.06 -10.48
C ASN A 2 38.18 16.88 -9.50
N ILE A 3 38.29 17.18 -8.22
CA ILE A 3 38.44 16.18 -7.14
C ILE A 3 37.11 15.50 -6.85
N ALA A 4 35.97 16.11 -7.25
CA ALA A 4 34.63 15.60 -6.98
C ALA A 4 34.32 14.28 -7.72
N GLY A 5 34.95 14.00 -8.86
CA GLY A 5 34.69 12.77 -9.63
C GLY A 5 35.44 11.53 -9.13
N LYS A 6 36.41 11.68 -8.19
CA LYS A 6 37.31 10.59 -7.82
C LYS A 6 36.88 9.78 -6.59
N TYR A 7 35.89 10.27 -5.84
CA TYR A 7 35.40 9.64 -4.59
C TYR A 7 33.89 9.47 -4.50
N ASN A 8 33.18 9.83 -5.55
CA ASN A 8 31.74 9.61 -5.59
C ASN A 8 31.46 8.20 -6.16
N ASN A 9 31.22 7.26 -5.29
CA ASN A 9 30.78 5.90 -5.64
C ASN A 9 29.26 5.79 -5.79
N TYR A 10 28.56 6.92 -5.78
CA TYR A 10 27.13 6.97 -6.01
C TYR A 10 26.84 6.88 -7.50
N ASP A 11 26.17 5.81 -7.89
CA ASP A 11 25.61 5.66 -9.22
C ASP A 11 24.14 6.12 -9.20
N PRO A 12 23.79 7.22 -9.89
CA PRO A 12 22.40 7.70 -9.95
C PRO A 12 21.47 6.76 -10.73
N HIS A 13 22.06 5.84 -11.50
CA HIS A 13 21.29 4.88 -12.31
C HIS A 13 21.82 3.44 -12.14
N PRO A 14 21.83 2.92 -10.92
CA PRO A 14 22.40 1.61 -10.65
C PRO A 14 21.63 0.53 -11.39
N LYS A 15 22.36 -0.29 -12.14
CA LYS A 15 21.79 -1.47 -12.81
C LYS A 15 22.41 -2.71 -12.22
N LYS A 16 21.60 -3.54 -11.60
CA LYS A 16 22.03 -4.83 -11.07
C LYS A 16 21.19 -5.93 -11.70
N VAL A 17 21.83 -6.78 -12.47
CA VAL A 17 21.18 -7.99 -13.00
C VAL A 17 21.21 -9.05 -11.91
N ILE A 18 20.04 -9.66 -11.67
CA ILE A 18 19.89 -10.81 -10.76
C ILE A 18 19.60 -12.01 -11.65
N PRO A 19 20.59 -12.88 -11.89
CA PRO A 19 20.41 -14.03 -12.79
C PRO A 19 19.27 -14.94 -12.35
N GLY A 20 18.42 -15.33 -13.30
CA GLY A 20 17.24 -16.18 -13.05
C GLY A 20 15.99 -15.44 -12.60
N PHE A 21 16.03 -14.09 -12.56
CA PHE A 21 14.89 -13.25 -12.19
C PHE A 21 14.59 -12.16 -13.25
N GLU A 22 15.11 -12.35 -14.46
CA GLU A 22 15.00 -11.37 -15.55
C GLU A 22 13.53 -11.08 -15.92
N ASP A 23 12.67 -12.10 -15.79
CA ASP A 23 11.25 -12.04 -16.12
C ASP A 23 10.35 -11.79 -14.89
N GLN A 24 10.93 -11.39 -13.75
CA GLN A 24 10.17 -11.16 -12.50
C GLN A 24 10.11 -9.67 -12.11
N ALA A 25 10.26 -8.78 -13.08
CA ALA A 25 10.12 -7.34 -12.90
C ALA A 25 9.19 -6.79 -13.97
N TRP A 26 8.27 -5.94 -13.56
CA TRP A 26 7.29 -5.31 -14.45
C TRP A 26 7.45 -3.81 -14.36
N GLU A 27 7.57 -3.14 -15.49
CA GLU A 27 7.73 -1.69 -15.57
C GLU A 27 6.50 -1.05 -16.20
N GLY A 28 6.00 -0.01 -15.55
CA GLY A 28 4.85 0.78 -15.97
C GLY A 28 3.50 0.14 -15.65
N VAL A 29 2.49 1.01 -15.50
CA VAL A 29 1.14 0.63 -15.09
C VAL A 29 0.54 -0.51 -15.95
N PRO A 30 0.67 -0.51 -17.28
CA PRO A 30 0.08 -1.58 -18.09
C PRO A 30 0.65 -2.97 -17.79
N ALA A 31 1.97 -3.07 -17.61
CA ALA A 31 2.63 -4.34 -17.33
C ALA A 31 2.33 -4.83 -15.92
N VAL A 32 2.35 -3.93 -14.94
CA VAL A 32 1.98 -4.23 -13.55
C VAL A 32 0.52 -4.69 -13.47
N LYS A 33 -0.40 -3.97 -14.12
CA LYS A 33 -1.81 -4.34 -14.18
C LYS A 33 -2.02 -5.73 -14.78
N ALA A 34 -1.38 -6.02 -15.92
CA ALA A 34 -1.50 -7.33 -16.58
C ALA A 34 -1.04 -8.47 -15.66
N GLU A 35 0.06 -8.27 -14.94
CA GLU A 35 0.55 -9.27 -13.98
C GLU A 35 -0.37 -9.44 -12.77
N LEU A 36 -0.92 -8.36 -12.23
CA LEU A 36 -1.89 -8.43 -11.13
C LEU A 36 -3.15 -9.21 -11.55
N ILE A 37 -3.68 -8.93 -12.75
CA ILE A 37 -4.82 -9.67 -13.31
C ILE A 37 -4.47 -11.15 -13.44
N ARG A 38 -3.35 -11.47 -14.08
CA ARG A 38 -2.92 -12.86 -14.28
C ARG A 38 -2.81 -13.62 -12.96
N ARG A 39 -2.25 -13.01 -11.90
CA ARG A 39 -2.16 -13.63 -10.58
C ARG A 39 -3.52 -13.79 -9.91
N ALA A 40 -4.38 -12.80 -10.01
CA ALA A 40 -5.73 -12.88 -9.49
C ALA A 40 -6.53 -14.00 -10.17
N GLU A 41 -6.47 -14.10 -11.50
CA GLU A 41 -7.12 -15.15 -12.29
C GLU A 41 -6.57 -16.54 -11.94
N ASP A 42 -5.25 -16.69 -11.74
CA ASP A 42 -4.64 -17.94 -11.32
C ASP A 42 -5.18 -18.41 -9.95
N ILE A 43 -5.37 -17.49 -9.00
CA ILE A 43 -5.99 -17.81 -7.71
C ILE A 43 -7.49 -18.15 -7.91
N LEU A 44 -8.22 -17.32 -8.65
CA LEU A 44 -9.65 -17.52 -8.90
C LEU A 44 -9.97 -18.80 -9.68
N SER A 45 -9.01 -19.32 -10.46
CA SER A 45 -9.16 -20.60 -11.15
C SER A 45 -9.18 -21.81 -10.19
N ARG A 46 -8.60 -21.65 -9.00
CA ARG A 46 -8.48 -22.69 -7.97
C ARG A 46 -9.39 -22.43 -6.78
N GLU A 47 -9.61 -21.15 -6.49
CA GLU A 47 -10.38 -20.68 -5.36
C GLU A 47 -11.54 -19.79 -5.85
N LYS A 48 -12.62 -19.74 -5.13
CA LYS A 48 -13.76 -18.88 -5.51
C LYS A 48 -13.46 -17.40 -5.30
N ARG A 49 -12.50 -17.07 -4.43
CA ARG A 49 -12.16 -15.73 -4.00
C ARG A 49 -10.66 -15.50 -4.05
N ALA A 50 -10.25 -14.33 -4.54
CA ALA A 50 -8.90 -13.80 -4.41
C ALA A 50 -8.93 -12.50 -3.61
N VAL A 51 -7.92 -12.26 -2.77
CA VAL A 51 -7.74 -10.99 -2.05
C VAL A 51 -6.41 -10.40 -2.46
N LEU A 52 -6.43 -9.16 -2.93
CA LEU A 52 -5.26 -8.37 -3.26
C LEU A 52 -5.16 -7.20 -2.27
N CYS A 53 -4.06 -7.12 -1.55
CA CYS A 53 -3.75 -5.97 -0.71
C CYS A 53 -2.78 -5.05 -1.46
N LEU A 54 -3.16 -3.79 -1.59
CA LEU A 54 -2.33 -2.71 -2.14
C LEU A 54 -1.90 -1.81 -0.98
N ASP A 55 -0.71 -2.06 -0.49
CA ASP A 55 -0.08 -1.27 0.56
C ASP A 55 0.77 -0.15 -0.07
N PHE A 56 0.71 1.06 0.50
CA PHE A 56 1.43 2.21 -0.03
C PHE A 56 1.84 3.19 1.06
N TYR A 57 2.92 3.92 0.79
CA TYR A 57 3.43 4.93 1.71
C TYR A 57 2.66 6.25 1.61
N PRO A 58 2.64 7.05 2.70
CA PRO A 58 2.18 8.44 2.63
C PRO A 58 2.91 9.22 1.52
N GLY A 59 2.13 9.93 0.70
CA GLY A 59 2.66 10.70 -0.43
C GLY A 59 2.57 10.00 -1.80
N VAL A 60 2.08 8.76 -1.83
CA VAL A 60 1.65 8.14 -3.09
C VAL A 60 0.38 8.83 -3.58
N ALA A 61 0.24 9.02 -4.89
CA ALA A 61 -0.99 9.53 -5.51
C ALA A 61 -2.09 8.46 -5.36
N LYS A 62 -2.90 8.59 -4.30
CA LYS A 62 -3.96 7.63 -3.96
C LYS A 62 -4.94 7.44 -5.11
N GLU A 63 -5.26 8.51 -5.82
CA GLU A 63 -6.17 8.49 -6.95
C GLU A 63 -5.69 7.54 -8.05
N GLU A 64 -4.40 7.58 -8.40
CA GLU A 64 -3.81 6.69 -9.41
C GLU A 64 -3.85 5.22 -8.97
N LEU A 65 -3.62 4.98 -7.68
CA LEU A 65 -3.70 3.64 -7.12
C LEU A 65 -5.13 3.11 -7.12
N MET A 66 -6.10 3.95 -6.77
CA MET A 66 -7.52 3.58 -6.80
C MET A 66 -8.01 3.37 -8.23
N GLU A 67 -7.54 4.14 -9.21
CA GLU A 67 -7.80 3.89 -10.63
C GLU A 67 -7.23 2.52 -11.07
N LEU A 68 -6.01 2.19 -10.65
CA LEU A 68 -5.44 0.86 -10.89
C LEU A 68 -6.32 -0.23 -10.26
N ALA A 69 -6.70 -0.09 -8.99
CA ALA A 69 -7.55 -1.03 -8.27
C ALA A 69 -8.88 -1.26 -8.98
N LEU A 70 -9.57 -0.19 -9.37
CA LEU A 70 -10.82 -0.24 -10.13
C LEU A 70 -10.64 -0.93 -11.49
N SER A 71 -9.51 -0.68 -12.14
CA SER A 71 -9.22 -1.26 -13.46
C SER A 71 -9.03 -2.77 -13.45
N LEU A 72 -8.82 -3.38 -12.27
CA LEU A 72 -8.75 -4.84 -12.09
C LEU A 72 -10.14 -5.50 -12.07
N ASN A 73 -11.21 -4.71 -12.18
CA ASN A 73 -12.60 -5.16 -12.16
C ASN A 73 -12.93 -6.03 -10.92
N PRO A 74 -12.63 -5.54 -9.70
CA PRO A 74 -12.89 -6.29 -8.48
C PRO A 74 -14.38 -6.40 -8.18
N ALA A 75 -14.78 -7.50 -7.52
CA ALA A 75 -16.12 -7.66 -6.94
C ALA A 75 -16.33 -6.71 -5.76
N LYS A 76 -15.27 -6.35 -5.05
CA LYS A 76 -15.29 -5.40 -3.93
C LYS A 76 -13.95 -4.67 -3.81
N ILE A 77 -14.03 -3.37 -3.50
CA ILE A 77 -12.88 -2.58 -3.04
C ILE A 77 -13.15 -2.13 -1.60
N MET A 78 -12.13 -2.20 -0.78
CA MET A 78 -12.12 -1.71 0.61
C MET A 78 -10.99 -0.69 0.72
N ASP A 79 -11.34 0.57 0.95
CA ASP A 79 -10.39 1.63 1.24
C ASP A 79 -10.15 1.70 2.75
N MET A 80 -8.94 1.45 3.19
CA MET A 80 -8.63 1.40 4.62
C MET A 80 -8.80 2.74 5.32
N GLU A 81 -8.75 3.87 4.60
CA GLU A 81 -9.04 5.19 5.18
C GLU A 81 -10.47 5.32 5.70
N ASP A 82 -11.43 4.62 5.09
CA ASP A 82 -12.84 4.63 5.55
C ASP A 82 -12.99 4.05 6.97
N TYR A 83 -12.04 3.23 7.38
CA TYR A 83 -12.02 2.56 8.69
C TYR A 83 -11.15 3.29 9.71
N ALA A 84 -10.48 4.36 9.32
CA ALA A 84 -9.69 5.18 10.24
C ALA A 84 -10.59 5.92 11.24
N LYS A 85 -10.00 6.31 12.38
CA LYS A 85 -10.58 7.28 13.30
C LYS A 85 -10.71 8.63 12.60
N SER A 86 -11.63 9.48 13.09
CA SER A 86 -11.73 10.83 12.55
C SER A 86 -10.45 11.64 12.82
N GLU A 87 -10.19 12.61 11.96
CA GLU A 87 -9.05 13.53 12.11
C GLU A 87 -9.01 14.20 13.50
N GLU A 88 -10.17 14.60 14.04
CA GLU A 88 -10.26 15.19 15.37
C GLU A 88 -9.79 14.25 16.47
N VAL A 89 -10.15 12.97 16.38
CA VAL A 89 -9.73 11.95 17.34
C VAL A 89 -8.24 11.68 17.20
N LEU A 90 -7.74 11.54 15.96
CA LEU A 90 -6.33 11.32 15.72
C LEU A 90 -5.49 12.50 16.21
N ASN A 91 -5.87 13.73 15.89
CA ASN A 91 -5.16 14.93 16.34
C ASN A 91 -5.10 15.01 17.86
N ARG A 92 -6.18 14.65 18.57
CA ARG A 92 -6.18 14.62 20.04
C ARG A 92 -5.29 13.51 20.60
N GLU A 93 -5.37 12.30 20.04
CA GLU A 93 -4.63 11.14 20.55
C GLU A 93 -3.13 11.18 20.24
N PHE A 94 -2.75 11.88 19.18
CA PHE A 94 -1.37 11.99 18.73
C PHE A 94 -0.72 13.35 19.04
N HIS A 95 -1.47 14.28 19.61
CA HIS A 95 -1.02 15.65 19.92
C HIS A 95 0.34 15.70 20.61
N ASP A 96 0.55 14.87 21.62
CA ASP A 96 1.78 14.87 22.43
C ASP A 96 3.01 14.33 21.68
N PHE A 97 2.80 13.68 20.53
CA PHE A 97 3.87 13.16 19.69
C PHE A 97 4.22 14.08 18.51
N ILE A 98 3.38 15.09 18.24
CA ILE A 98 3.60 16.09 17.21
C ILE A 98 4.24 17.31 17.87
N THR A 99 5.50 17.58 17.56
CA THR A 99 6.24 18.70 18.13
C THR A 99 6.55 19.75 17.06
N GLU A 100 6.75 21.00 17.50
CA GLU A 100 7.23 22.08 16.62
C GLU A 100 8.73 21.95 16.31
N ASP A 101 9.46 21.09 17.03
CA ASP A 101 10.86 20.85 16.79
C ASP A 101 11.06 20.02 15.51
N ARG A 102 11.74 20.61 14.55
CA ARG A 102 12.00 19.99 13.24
C ARG A 102 13.12 18.95 13.25
N VAL A 103 13.89 18.90 14.34
CA VAL A 103 15.09 18.05 14.46
C VAL A 103 14.86 16.89 15.43
N PHE A 104 14.24 17.20 16.57
CA PHE A 104 14.02 16.23 17.65
C PHE A 104 12.52 16.08 17.92
N GLY A 105 11.97 14.95 17.51
CA GLY A 105 10.60 14.58 17.83
C GLY A 105 10.51 13.76 19.13
N VAL A 106 9.30 13.49 19.54
CA VAL A 106 8.99 12.53 20.61
C VAL A 106 8.74 11.16 19.99
N ILE A 107 9.31 10.10 20.59
CA ILE A 107 9.07 8.73 20.12
C ILE A 107 7.59 8.39 20.33
N CYS A 108 6.89 8.12 19.24
CA CYS A 108 5.52 7.64 19.30
C CYS A 108 5.50 6.13 19.53
N HIS A 109 4.88 5.70 20.63
CA HIS A 109 4.72 4.29 20.99
C HIS A 109 3.39 3.70 20.49
N LYS A 110 2.58 4.47 19.78
CA LYS A 110 1.34 4.01 19.18
C LYS A 110 1.61 2.98 18.08
N LYS A 111 0.69 2.04 17.93
CA LYS A 111 0.74 1.01 16.89
C LYS A 111 -0.16 1.42 15.73
N LEU A 112 0.04 0.81 14.57
CA LEU A 112 -0.80 1.04 13.40
C LEU A 112 -2.30 0.86 13.73
N ALA A 113 -2.66 -0.14 14.52
CA ALA A 113 -4.04 -0.37 14.94
C ALA A 113 -4.66 0.80 15.72
N ASP A 114 -3.84 1.65 16.36
CA ASP A 114 -4.34 2.80 17.12
C ASP A 114 -4.87 3.92 16.23
N PHE A 115 -4.57 3.90 14.93
CA PHE A 115 -5.10 4.85 13.95
C PHE A 115 -6.52 4.51 13.50
N PHE A 116 -6.95 3.27 13.69
CA PHE A 116 -8.22 2.78 13.22
C PHE A 116 -9.29 2.74 14.31
N ASP A 117 -10.55 2.86 13.89
CA ASP A 117 -11.69 2.61 14.75
C ASP A 117 -11.95 1.10 14.86
N ALA A 118 -11.93 0.58 16.08
CA ALA A 118 -12.05 -0.86 16.31
C ALA A 118 -13.39 -1.44 15.80
N ALA A 119 -14.49 -0.71 15.99
CA ALA A 119 -15.80 -1.17 15.53
C ALA A 119 -15.89 -1.17 14.00
N LYS A 120 -15.28 -0.17 13.35
CA LYS A 120 -15.19 -0.13 11.89
C LYS A 120 -14.32 -1.28 11.35
N LEU A 121 -13.19 -1.61 12.01
CA LEU A 121 -12.35 -2.74 11.61
C LEU A 121 -13.08 -4.09 11.75
N GLU A 122 -13.86 -4.27 12.83
CA GLU A 122 -14.69 -5.47 12.97
C GLU A 122 -15.74 -5.56 11.86
N ALA A 123 -16.37 -4.44 11.51
CA ALA A 123 -17.29 -4.39 10.38
C ALA A 123 -16.59 -4.71 9.05
N ALA A 124 -15.39 -4.16 8.82
CA ALA A 124 -14.58 -4.45 7.64
C ALA A 124 -14.23 -5.93 7.52
N ALA A 125 -13.83 -6.56 8.64
CA ALA A 125 -13.57 -7.99 8.67
C ALA A 125 -14.81 -8.82 8.32
N ALA A 126 -15.98 -8.46 8.88
CA ALA A 126 -17.24 -9.13 8.56
C ALA A 126 -17.63 -8.94 7.08
N GLU A 127 -17.41 -7.75 6.52
CA GLU A 127 -17.65 -7.48 5.10
C GLU A 127 -16.74 -8.31 4.19
N LEU A 128 -15.45 -8.41 4.55
CA LEU A 128 -14.48 -9.22 3.82
C LEU A 128 -14.88 -10.71 3.85
N GLU A 129 -15.31 -11.18 5.02
CA GLU A 129 -15.78 -12.57 5.16
C GLU A 129 -17.10 -12.84 4.44
N ALA A 130 -17.99 -11.85 4.34
CA ALA A 130 -19.23 -11.98 3.61
C ALA A 130 -19.04 -12.11 2.10
N GLN A 131 -17.97 -11.50 1.57
CA GLN A 131 -17.63 -11.61 0.15
C GLN A 131 -17.02 -12.98 -0.14
N LYS A 132 -17.81 -13.88 -0.72
CA LYS A 132 -17.42 -15.28 -0.94
C LYS A 132 -16.77 -15.56 -2.28
N GLU A 133 -16.97 -14.70 -3.28
CA GLU A 133 -16.56 -14.94 -4.66
C GLU A 133 -15.95 -13.68 -5.29
N GLY A 134 -15.04 -13.88 -6.25
CA GLY A 134 -14.44 -12.82 -7.04
C GLY A 134 -13.20 -12.20 -6.39
N LEU A 135 -12.66 -11.18 -7.04
CA LEU A 135 -11.52 -10.42 -6.56
C LEU A 135 -11.96 -9.36 -5.54
N VAL A 136 -11.36 -9.37 -4.37
CA VAL A 136 -11.44 -8.28 -3.39
C VAL A 136 -10.12 -7.52 -3.42
N VAL A 137 -10.19 -6.21 -3.53
CA VAL A 137 -9.02 -5.33 -3.39
C VAL A 137 -9.14 -4.56 -2.07
N ILE A 138 -8.11 -4.64 -1.25
CA ILE A 138 -7.96 -3.85 -0.02
C ILE A 138 -6.84 -2.85 -0.30
N ALA A 139 -7.14 -1.56 -0.24
CA ALA A 139 -6.19 -0.49 -0.52
C ALA A 139 -5.97 0.37 0.73
N GLY A 140 -4.72 0.65 1.05
CA GLY A 140 -4.34 1.49 2.19
C GLY A 140 -3.24 0.91 3.03
N VAL A 141 -2.88 1.64 4.05
CA VAL A 141 -1.80 1.29 5.00
C VAL A 141 -2.37 0.51 6.17
#